data_a8eb559ec3b9753d28a1165d8b95c0ab
#
_entry.id   a8eb559ec3b9753d28a1165d8b95c0ab
#
_cell.length_a   1.000
_cell.length_b   1.000
_cell.length_c   1.000
_cell.angle_alpha   90.00
_cell.angle_beta   90.00
_cell.angle_gamma   90.00
#
_symmetry.space_group_name_H-M   'P 1'
#
loop_
_entity.id
_entity.type
_entity.pdbx_description
1 polymer ?
#
loop_
_entity_poly.entity_id
_entity_poly.type
_entity_poly.pdbx_seq_one_letter_code
_entity_poly.pdbx_strand_id
1 'polypeptide(L)'
;MKVPKYGLVLLVALISTSIGFFPPALAQEKVVREALKASDVRSLDPHYGTTTIDYACIDPMFNALVRFKPVDINPEKIEPDLAERWERSKDGLVWTFYLRKGVKFHKGYGELTSEDVKFSIEKAANKATSGFASDFAALSKVEAVDKYTVRLTFKNLIPSVLGILSNYHGGYIISKKAYEERGDKFKFDPIGTGPFMLKEYVPKEKVVEVRHPDFFRGKPGLDRVEFWFMPDASSREMAFRKGEIDLVEGEREQSWVKKMREIPGTAIEIFGPGETLVLHFNMTKKPLDDIRVRRAICHAINIKELMAFLGPDVTEPLVSVIPISYLGGTDKVPAYEFSQEKAKKLLAEAGFPKGLELSMVITEMSDYRRPMEQVQEQLRRVGINLKMDVITHTAFHEQIRKDVNPLVLYVAARFPVADTFLTHFFESKSIVGTPTAVTNFSHYNKIDDLITKARVEVDLKKQKELWAEAQKKILEDAAALPLCTTKFVFSRKTYVDLGYELRSTLNLSPPIAWTTDIKKK
;
A
#
# COMPACT_ATOMS: atom_id res chain seq x y z
N MET A 1 27.24 -35.63 100.73
CA MET A 1 26.05 -35.52 99.88
C MET A 1 25.85 -34.03 99.57
N LYS A 2 26.19 -33.60 98.36
CA LYS A 2 26.06 -32.19 97.90
C LYS A 2 25.17 -32.20 96.66
N VAL A 3 24.11 -31.42 96.70
CA VAL A 3 23.15 -31.23 95.63
C VAL A 3 23.67 -30.11 94.69
N PRO A 4 23.67 -30.24 93.38
CA PRO A 4 24.07 -29.20 92.43
C PRO A 4 22.90 -28.24 92.13
N LYS A 5 23.22 -26.95 92.03
CA LYS A 5 22.31 -25.87 91.63
C LYS A 5 22.08 -25.86 90.10
N TYR A 6 20.84 -25.80 89.67
CA TYR A 6 20.46 -25.58 88.28
C TYR A 6 20.55 -24.09 87.94
N GLY A 7 21.35 -23.74 86.93
CA GLY A 7 21.39 -22.43 86.31
C GLY A 7 20.36 -22.33 85.16
N LEU A 8 19.49 -21.33 85.23
CA LEU A 8 18.49 -21.01 84.21
C LEU A 8 19.17 -20.23 83.09
N VAL A 9 19.30 -20.83 81.91
CA VAL A 9 19.77 -20.14 80.67
C VAL A 9 18.59 -19.52 79.97
N LEU A 10 18.52 -18.19 79.92
CA LEU A 10 17.54 -17.43 79.15
C LEU A 10 17.99 -17.39 77.72
N LEU A 11 17.24 -18.09 76.83
CA LEU A 11 17.43 -18.03 75.35
C LEU A 11 16.72 -16.79 74.85
N VAL A 12 17.44 -15.72 74.47
CA VAL A 12 16.93 -14.57 73.78
C VAL A 12 16.89 -14.91 72.26
N ALA A 13 15.71 -15.16 71.76
CA ALA A 13 15.51 -15.34 70.32
C ALA A 13 15.51 -13.97 69.62
N LEU A 14 16.58 -13.65 68.88
CA LEU A 14 16.65 -12.52 67.96
C LEU A 14 15.86 -12.86 66.74
N ILE A 15 14.65 -12.32 66.62
CA ILE A 15 13.87 -12.33 65.36
C ILE A 15 14.48 -11.26 64.44
N SER A 16 15.37 -11.66 63.53
CA SER A 16 15.85 -10.84 62.43
C SER A 16 14.74 -10.76 61.37
N THR A 17 13.97 -9.67 61.36
CA THR A 17 13.09 -9.32 60.23
C THR A 17 13.97 -8.92 59.05
N SER A 18 14.28 -9.87 58.19
CA SER A 18 14.84 -9.59 56.88
C SER A 18 13.75 -8.92 56.02
N ILE A 19 13.78 -7.59 55.92
CA ILE A 19 13.05 -6.83 54.90
C ILE A 19 13.68 -7.24 53.58
N GLY A 20 13.02 -8.18 52.88
CA GLY A 20 13.40 -8.57 51.54
C GLY A 20 13.22 -7.37 50.60
N PHE A 21 14.33 -6.77 50.18
CA PHE A 21 14.35 -5.86 49.05
C PHE A 21 14.02 -6.69 47.79
N PHE A 22 12.74 -6.79 47.45
CA PHE A 22 12.35 -7.23 46.10
C PHE A 22 12.75 -6.10 45.16
N PRO A 23 13.68 -6.31 44.24
CA PRO A 23 13.89 -5.34 43.16
C PRO A 23 12.56 -5.14 42.44
N PRO A 24 12.19 -3.89 42.07
CA PRO A 24 10.97 -3.67 41.30
C PRO A 24 11.05 -4.56 40.06
N ALA A 25 10.02 -5.36 39.87
CA ALA A 25 9.91 -6.17 38.66
C ALA A 25 10.12 -5.24 37.46
N LEU A 26 11.21 -5.41 36.74
CA LEU A 26 11.47 -4.68 35.50
C LEU A 26 10.25 -4.92 34.60
N ALA A 27 9.53 -3.84 34.30
CA ALA A 27 8.38 -3.93 33.43
C ALA A 27 8.84 -4.58 32.11
N GLN A 28 8.19 -5.67 31.75
CA GLN A 28 8.54 -6.40 30.53
C GLN A 28 8.41 -5.45 29.33
N GLU A 29 9.49 -5.38 28.53
CA GLU A 29 9.54 -4.54 27.33
C GLU A 29 8.42 -4.93 26.36
N LYS A 30 7.65 -3.96 25.90
CA LYS A 30 6.58 -4.15 24.93
C LYS A 30 7.16 -4.15 23.52
N VAL A 31 7.33 -5.33 22.94
CA VAL A 31 7.95 -5.53 21.62
C VAL A 31 6.96 -6.19 20.68
N VAL A 32 6.78 -5.61 19.49
CA VAL A 32 6.11 -6.25 18.35
C VAL A 32 7.16 -6.67 17.33
N ARG A 33 7.04 -7.91 16.84
CA ARG A 33 7.90 -8.49 15.82
C ARG A 33 7.06 -8.80 14.59
N GLU A 34 7.39 -8.15 13.47
CA GLU A 34 6.75 -8.39 12.19
C GLU A 34 7.70 -9.13 11.24
N ALA A 35 7.22 -10.20 10.60
CA ALA A 35 7.96 -10.89 9.56
C ALA A 35 7.56 -10.36 8.18
N LEU A 36 8.53 -9.79 7.47
CA LEU A 36 8.39 -9.25 6.13
C LEU A 36 8.76 -10.29 5.05
N LYS A 37 7.98 -10.34 3.97
CA LYS A 37 8.19 -11.21 2.80
C LYS A 37 9.31 -10.67 1.89
N ALA A 38 10.50 -10.52 2.44
CA ALA A 38 11.66 -9.97 1.73
C ALA A 38 12.96 -10.54 2.25
N SER A 39 14.02 -10.42 1.44
CA SER A 39 15.38 -10.76 1.84
C SER A 39 16.09 -9.58 2.50
N ASP A 40 15.66 -8.35 2.21
CA ASP A 40 16.21 -7.10 2.75
C ASP A 40 15.36 -5.90 2.32
N VAL A 41 15.58 -4.73 2.92
CA VAL A 41 15.08 -3.45 2.44
C VAL A 41 16.04 -2.84 1.42
N ARG A 42 15.48 -2.11 0.48
CA ARG A 42 16.26 -1.36 -0.50
C ARG A 42 16.88 -0.09 0.09
N SER A 43 16.12 0.59 0.93
CA SER A 43 16.52 1.82 1.62
C SER A 43 15.55 2.13 2.76
N LEU A 44 16.05 2.78 3.80
CA LEU A 44 15.24 3.39 4.86
C LEU A 44 15.06 4.91 4.65
N ASP A 45 15.69 5.51 3.63
CA ASP A 45 15.39 6.88 3.18
C ASP A 45 14.02 6.88 2.48
N PRO A 46 13.02 7.63 2.97
CA PRO A 46 11.66 7.59 2.45
C PRO A 46 11.52 8.06 0.99
N HIS A 47 12.50 8.76 0.44
CA HIS A 47 12.51 9.19 -0.95
C HIS A 47 13.21 8.19 -1.89
N TYR A 48 13.96 7.22 -1.35
CA TYR A 48 14.59 6.12 -2.10
C TYR A 48 13.91 4.76 -1.91
N GLY A 49 13.29 4.52 -0.76
CA GLY A 49 12.45 3.36 -0.52
C GLY A 49 11.25 3.39 -1.46
N THR A 50 11.10 2.39 -2.33
CA THR A 50 10.04 2.36 -3.35
C THR A 50 9.19 1.10 -3.29
N THR A 51 9.55 0.15 -2.44
CA THR A 51 8.81 -1.10 -2.26
C THR A 51 7.91 -1.04 -1.02
N THR A 52 6.86 -1.84 -1.02
CA THR A 52 5.97 -1.97 0.14
C THR A 52 6.70 -2.43 1.39
N ILE A 53 7.74 -3.24 1.22
CA ILE A 53 8.59 -3.72 2.31
C ILE A 53 9.42 -2.58 2.92
N ASP A 54 9.99 -1.69 2.07
CA ASP A 54 10.69 -0.51 2.56
C ASP A 54 9.75 0.34 3.44
N TYR A 55 8.49 0.53 2.98
CA TYR A 55 7.50 1.34 3.68
C TYR A 55 7.03 0.74 5.00
N ALA A 56 7.01 -0.58 5.17
CA ALA A 56 6.71 -1.19 6.46
C ALA A 56 7.69 -0.70 7.55
N CYS A 57 8.98 -0.56 7.18
CA CYS A 57 10.01 -0.03 8.08
C CYS A 57 10.07 1.50 8.11
N ILE A 58 9.69 2.20 7.03
CA ILE A 58 9.79 3.66 6.93
C ILE A 58 8.66 4.36 7.67
N ASP A 59 7.42 3.89 7.51
CA ASP A 59 6.21 4.56 8.02
C ASP A 59 6.27 4.90 9.52
N PRO A 60 6.74 4.01 10.41
CA PRO A 60 6.82 4.34 11.84
C PRO A 60 7.88 5.40 12.18
N MET A 61 8.87 5.63 11.29
CA MET A 61 9.97 6.59 11.54
C MET A 61 9.67 8.01 11.09
N PHE A 62 8.66 8.23 10.26
CA PHE A 62 8.44 9.53 9.62
C PHE A 62 7.02 10.05 9.78
N ASN A 63 6.87 11.35 9.58
CA ASN A 63 5.61 12.04 9.39
C ASN A 63 5.65 12.88 8.10
N ALA A 64 4.49 13.26 7.61
CA ALA A 64 4.31 14.13 6.46
C ALA A 64 3.58 15.43 6.85
N LEU A 65 3.35 16.35 5.91
CA LEU A 65 2.58 17.55 6.20
C LEU A 65 1.15 17.21 6.61
N VAL A 66 0.55 16.26 5.93
CA VAL A 66 -0.80 15.74 6.17
C VAL A 66 -0.76 14.21 6.14
N ARG A 67 -1.81 13.53 6.58
CA ARG A 67 -1.81 12.06 6.61
C ARG A 67 -3.16 11.46 6.27
N PHE A 68 -3.14 10.24 5.78
CA PHE A 68 -4.27 9.33 5.82
C PHE A 68 -4.37 8.69 7.21
N LYS A 69 -5.60 8.46 7.66
CA LYS A 69 -5.83 7.60 8.83
C LYS A 69 -5.58 6.14 8.47
N PRO A 70 -5.08 5.33 9.40
CA PRO A 70 -4.90 3.89 9.16
C PRO A 70 -6.19 3.11 8.84
N VAL A 71 -7.35 3.73 9.02
CA VAL A 71 -8.68 3.12 8.78
C VAL A 71 -9.32 3.57 7.47
N ASP A 72 -8.82 4.64 6.85
CA ASP A 72 -9.49 5.24 5.69
C ASP A 72 -8.49 5.99 4.80
N ILE A 73 -8.23 5.44 3.63
CA ILE A 73 -7.33 6.04 2.63
C ILE A 73 -8.07 6.98 1.66
N ASN A 74 -9.27 7.43 2.01
CA ASN A 74 -10.01 8.36 1.17
C ASN A 74 -9.30 9.72 1.09
N PRO A 75 -8.88 10.18 -0.11
CA PRO A 75 -8.20 11.48 -0.28
C PRO A 75 -9.04 12.69 0.13
N GLU A 76 -10.36 12.54 0.29
CA GLU A 76 -11.25 13.60 0.83
C GLU A 76 -11.22 13.69 2.36
N LYS A 77 -10.60 12.73 3.05
CA LYS A 77 -10.55 12.63 4.51
C LYS A 77 -9.13 12.71 5.06
N ILE A 78 -8.25 13.35 4.32
CA ILE A 78 -6.88 13.65 4.77
C ILE A 78 -6.95 14.58 5.99
N GLU A 79 -6.13 14.29 7.00
CA GLU A 79 -6.07 15.05 8.24
C GLU A 79 -4.70 15.71 8.47
N PRO A 80 -4.64 16.71 9.39
CA PRO A 80 -3.38 17.33 9.81
C PRO A 80 -2.38 16.32 10.37
N ASP A 81 -1.07 16.48 10.00
CA ASP A 81 0.04 15.76 10.62
C ASP A 81 1.11 16.76 11.12
N LEU A 82 2.19 17.00 10.40
CA LEU A 82 3.16 18.04 10.77
C LEU A 82 2.63 19.45 10.54
N ALA A 83 1.74 19.65 9.57
CA ALA A 83 0.96 20.87 9.45
C ALA A 83 -0.31 20.78 10.31
N GLU A 84 -0.64 21.83 11.05
CA GLU A 84 -1.89 21.94 11.83
C GLU A 84 -3.07 22.33 10.94
N ARG A 85 -2.80 23.13 9.90
CA ARG A 85 -3.76 23.59 8.91
C ARG A 85 -3.06 24.00 7.62
N TRP A 86 -3.85 24.17 6.57
CA TRP A 86 -3.38 24.66 5.28
C TRP A 86 -4.43 25.53 4.61
N GLU A 87 -3.99 26.32 3.66
CA GLU A 87 -4.82 27.19 2.82
C GLU A 87 -4.48 26.96 1.35
N ARG A 88 -5.49 27.07 0.49
CA ARG A 88 -5.35 26.96 -0.95
C ARG A 88 -5.80 28.27 -1.60
N SER A 89 -5.01 28.79 -2.54
CA SER A 89 -5.42 29.95 -3.36
C SER A 89 -6.65 29.65 -4.22
N LYS A 90 -7.36 30.72 -4.64
CA LYS A 90 -8.58 30.58 -5.45
C LYS A 90 -8.35 29.84 -6.77
N ASP A 91 -7.20 30.03 -7.40
CA ASP A 91 -6.78 29.37 -8.63
C ASP A 91 -6.28 27.93 -8.38
N GLY A 92 -6.12 27.53 -7.12
CA GLY A 92 -5.69 26.19 -6.71
C GLY A 92 -4.20 25.92 -6.89
N LEU A 93 -3.41 26.89 -7.33
CA LEU A 93 -1.99 26.69 -7.66
C LEU A 93 -1.05 26.93 -6.48
N VAL A 94 -1.48 27.67 -5.46
CA VAL A 94 -0.65 27.97 -4.29
C VAL A 94 -1.26 27.34 -3.04
N TRP A 95 -0.43 26.60 -2.31
CA TRP A 95 -0.79 25.95 -1.05
C TRP A 95 0.12 26.44 0.05
N THR A 96 -0.45 26.94 1.15
CA THR A 96 0.30 27.39 2.33
C THR A 96 0.00 26.48 3.50
N PHE A 97 1.04 25.91 4.09
CA PHE A 97 0.96 25.02 5.25
C PHE A 97 1.54 25.68 6.48
N TYR A 98 0.84 25.55 7.61
CA TYR A 98 1.24 26.08 8.91
C TYR A 98 1.64 24.92 9.81
N LEU A 99 2.92 24.89 10.18
CA LEU A 99 3.53 23.75 10.88
C LEU A 99 3.26 23.77 12.37
N ARG A 100 3.20 22.60 12.97
CA ARG A 100 3.21 22.43 14.43
C ARG A 100 4.52 22.94 15.00
N LYS A 101 4.43 23.62 16.14
CA LYS A 101 5.60 24.05 16.91
C LYS A 101 6.04 22.93 17.87
N GLY A 102 7.33 22.86 18.18
CA GLY A 102 7.87 21.93 19.16
C GLY A 102 7.99 20.48 18.69
N VAL A 103 7.77 20.18 17.39
CA VAL A 103 8.00 18.84 16.85
C VAL A 103 9.50 18.57 16.78
N LYS A 104 9.96 17.52 17.45
CA LYS A 104 11.38 17.17 17.51
C LYS A 104 11.73 16.06 16.53
N PHE A 105 12.90 16.19 15.91
CA PHE A 105 13.53 15.09 15.19
C PHE A 105 14.15 14.06 16.14
N HIS A 106 14.24 12.83 15.68
CA HIS A 106 14.91 11.73 16.38
C HIS A 106 16.34 12.08 16.80
N LYS A 107 16.83 11.40 17.84
CA LYS A 107 18.24 11.43 18.26
C LYS A 107 18.78 12.85 18.51
N GLY A 108 17.92 13.81 18.87
CA GLY A 108 18.34 15.17 19.24
C GLY A 108 18.73 16.07 18.05
N TYR A 109 18.27 15.79 16.84
CA TYR A 109 18.56 16.61 15.66
C TYR A 109 17.82 17.96 15.59
N GLY A 110 17.14 18.33 16.68
CA GLY A 110 16.49 19.64 16.82
C GLY A 110 15.00 19.63 16.52
N GLU A 111 14.44 20.81 16.37
CA GLU A 111 13.03 21.05 16.09
C GLU A 111 12.80 21.15 14.57
N LEU A 112 11.68 20.58 14.11
CA LEU A 112 11.21 20.72 12.73
C LEU A 112 10.94 22.19 12.39
N THR A 113 11.41 22.62 11.23
CA THR A 113 11.16 23.94 10.66
C THR A 113 10.68 23.87 9.21
N SER A 114 10.24 25.00 8.66
CA SER A 114 9.88 25.12 7.26
C SER A 114 11.05 24.84 6.29
N GLU A 115 12.30 25.04 6.75
CA GLU A 115 13.50 24.71 5.96
C GLU A 115 13.66 23.21 5.78
N ASP A 116 13.31 22.39 6.78
CA ASP A 116 13.33 20.93 6.66
C ASP A 116 12.25 20.46 5.68
N VAL A 117 11.07 21.07 5.74
CA VAL A 117 9.97 20.78 4.80
C VAL A 117 10.36 21.15 3.38
N LYS A 118 10.89 22.36 3.18
CA LYS A 118 11.37 22.81 1.87
C LYS A 118 12.41 21.84 1.31
N PHE A 119 13.42 21.52 2.09
CA PHE A 119 14.48 20.58 1.69
C PHE A 119 13.90 19.21 1.31
N SER A 120 13.01 18.66 2.12
CA SER A 120 12.41 17.35 1.89
C SER A 120 11.60 17.28 0.60
N ILE A 121 10.76 18.28 0.34
CA ILE A 121 9.94 18.35 -0.87
C ILE A 121 10.80 18.59 -2.13
N GLU A 122 11.80 19.47 -2.06
CA GLU A 122 12.75 19.69 -3.16
C GLU A 122 13.58 18.42 -3.48
N LYS A 123 14.00 17.68 -2.44
CA LYS A 123 14.67 16.38 -2.59
C LYS A 123 13.74 15.34 -3.20
N ALA A 124 12.48 15.27 -2.76
CA ALA A 124 11.48 14.34 -3.31
C ALA A 124 11.19 14.64 -4.80
N ALA A 125 11.20 15.92 -5.20
CA ALA A 125 11.00 16.36 -6.58
C ALA A 125 12.20 16.15 -7.51
N ASN A 126 13.38 15.83 -6.97
CA ASN A 126 14.61 15.68 -7.74
C ASN A 126 14.85 14.22 -8.17
N LYS A 127 14.90 13.96 -9.48
CA LYS A 127 15.13 12.64 -10.08
C LYS A 127 16.44 11.96 -9.63
N ALA A 128 17.46 12.73 -9.27
CA ALA A 128 18.73 12.18 -8.80
C ALA A 128 18.65 11.66 -7.35
N THR A 129 17.68 12.13 -6.55
CA THR A 129 17.57 11.86 -5.11
C THR A 129 16.26 11.21 -4.68
N SER A 130 15.37 10.91 -5.64
CA SER A 130 14.07 10.35 -5.34
C SER A 130 13.52 9.44 -6.45
N GLY A 131 12.92 8.33 -6.05
CA GLY A 131 12.13 7.48 -6.94
C GLY A 131 10.74 8.05 -7.25
N PHE A 132 10.32 9.13 -6.58
CA PHE A 132 8.97 9.72 -6.67
C PHE A 132 8.96 11.09 -7.34
N ALA A 133 10.03 11.51 -7.98
CA ALA A 133 10.14 12.82 -8.61
C ALA A 133 9.05 13.12 -9.66
N SER A 134 8.50 12.09 -10.29
CA SER A 134 7.38 12.24 -11.22
C SER A 134 6.11 12.77 -10.57
N ASP A 135 5.85 12.44 -9.31
CA ASP A 135 4.67 12.87 -8.56
C ASP A 135 4.70 14.39 -8.29
N PHE A 136 5.91 14.95 -8.24
CA PHE A 136 6.18 16.37 -8.04
C PHE A 136 6.45 17.14 -9.34
N ALA A 137 6.23 16.56 -10.52
CA ALA A 137 6.56 17.19 -11.81
C ALA A 137 5.87 18.56 -12.03
N ALA A 138 4.69 18.75 -11.45
CA ALA A 138 3.96 20.02 -11.50
C ALA A 138 4.46 21.04 -10.46
N LEU A 139 5.31 20.66 -9.52
CA LEU A 139 5.87 21.59 -8.53
C LEU A 139 6.74 22.65 -9.21
N SER A 140 6.49 23.92 -8.89
CA SER A 140 7.26 25.05 -9.42
C SER A 140 8.23 25.61 -8.40
N LYS A 141 7.77 25.78 -7.15
CA LYS A 141 8.53 26.43 -6.09
C LYS A 141 8.13 25.94 -4.72
N VAL A 142 9.09 25.87 -3.80
CA VAL A 142 8.87 25.68 -2.36
C VAL A 142 9.53 26.84 -1.62
N GLU A 143 8.82 27.50 -0.74
CA GLU A 143 9.28 28.66 0.02
C GLU A 143 9.10 28.44 1.52
N ALA A 144 10.19 28.52 2.27
CA ALA A 144 10.15 28.72 3.71
C ALA A 144 9.82 30.19 3.98
N VAL A 145 8.55 30.51 4.26
CA VAL A 145 8.07 31.89 4.44
C VAL A 145 8.54 32.45 5.78
N ASP A 146 8.41 31.64 6.81
CA ASP A 146 8.96 31.86 8.15
C ASP A 146 9.26 30.51 8.79
N LYS A 147 9.71 30.48 10.05
CA LYS A 147 10.11 29.25 10.74
C LYS A 147 9.06 28.13 10.69
N TYR A 148 7.77 28.47 10.64
CA TYR A 148 6.66 27.51 10.73
C TYR A 148 5.65 27.63 9.58
N THR A 149 5.98 28.36 8.53
CA THR A 149 5.11 28.53 7.36
C THR A 149 5.84 28.15 6.09
N VAL A 150 5.30 27.19 5.35
CA VAL A 150 5.84 26.77 4.04
C VAL A 150 4.79 26.98 2.97
N ARG A 151 5.22 27.48 1.80
CA ARG A 151 4.36 27.70 0.64
C ARG A 151 4.86 26.89 -0.54
N LEU A 152 3.94 26.14 -1.17
CA LEU A 152 4.18 25.39 -2.38
C LEU A 152 3.41 26.02 -3.53
N THR A 153 4.09 26.23 -4.66
CA THR A 153 3.49 26.75 -5.91
C THR A 153 3.60 25.68 -6.99
N PHE A 154 2.51 25.42 -7.70
CA PHE A 154 2.42 24.45 -8.79
C PHE A 154 2.24 25.17 -10.13
N LYS A 155 2.76 24.60 -11.21
CA LYS A 155 2.66 25.13 -12.60
C LYS A 155 1.25 24.97 -13.16
N ASN A 156 0.57 23.92 -12.74
CA ASN A 156 -0.78 23.55 -13.16
C ASN A 156 -1.48 22.81 -12.02
N LEU A 157 -2.80 22.74 -12.09
CA LEU A 157 -3.60 21.96 -11.15
C LEU A 157 -3.22 20.50 -11.20
N ILE A 158 -3.20 19.87 -10.03
CA ILE A 158 -3.08 18.43 -9.87
C ILE A 158 -4.22 17.93 -8.96
N PRO A 159 -4.80 16.75 -9.27
CA PRO A 159 -6.02 16.28 -8.61
C PRO A 159 -5.92 16.07 -7.11
N SER A 160 -4.73 15.81 -6.60
CA SER A 160 -4.53 15.54 -5.17
C SER A 160 -3.18 16.04 -4.66
N VAL A 161 -3.07 17.36 -4.45
CA VAL A 161 -1.88 17.96 -3.79
C VAL A 161 -1.68 17.35 -2.40
N LEU A 162 -2.74 17.26 -1.60
CA LEU A 162 -2.64 16.69 -0.25
C LEU A 162 -2.22 15.22 -0.26
N GLY A 163 -2.57 14.49 -1.32
CA GLY A 163 -2.17 13.09 -1.46
C GLY A 163 -0.65 12.91 -1.61
N ILE A 164 0.00 13.72 -2.46
CA ILE A 164 1.46 13.63 -2.63
C ILE A 164 2.24 14.18 -1.43
N LEU A 165 1.59 14.96 -0.56
CA LEU A 165 2.16 15.54 0.65
C LEU A 165 1.78 14.77 1.93
N SER A 166 1.14 13.60 1.77
CA SER A 166 0.73 12.71 2.87
C SER A 166 1.83 11.71 3.24
N ASN A 167 1.54 10.91 4.26
CA ASN A 167 2.34 9.77 4.69
C ASN A 167 2.36 8.64 3.64
N TYR A 168 2.71 8.98 2.41
CA TYR A 168 2.81 8.05 1.30
C TYR A 168 3.88 8.54 0.31
N HIS A 169 4.70 7.64 -0.19
CA HIS A 169 5.77 7.92 -1.14
C HIS A 169 6.69 9.10 -0.72
N GLY A 170 6.88 10.09 -1.61
CA GLY A 170 7.76 11.24 -1.39
C GLY A 170 7.24 12.30 -0.41
N GLY A 171 6.08 12.11 0.25
CA GLY A 171 5.49 13.11 1.14
C GLY A 171 6.12 13.21 2.53
N TYR A 172 6.96 12.25 2.92
CA TYR A 172 7.61 12.26 4.23
C TYR A 172 8.65 13.37 4.39
N ILE A 173 8.72 13.92 5.61
CA ILE A 173 9.66 15.00 5.95
C ILE A 173 10.85 14.43 6.71
N ILE A 174 12.06 14.80 6.28
CA ILE A 174 13.34 14.36 6.85
C ILE A 174 14.09 15.54 7.48
N SER A 175 15.02 15.26 8.39
CA SER A 175 15.94 16.28 8.92
C SER A 175 16.97 16.65 7.86
N LYS A 176 16.95 17.93 7.40
CA LYS A 176 17.95 18.49 6.50
C LYS A 176 19.34 18.34 7.08
N LYS A 177 19.53 18.75 8.35
CA LYS A 177 20.81 18.65 9.04
C LYS A 177 21.36 17.22 9.06
N ALA A 178 20.52 16.24 9.40
CA ALA A 178 20.95 14.84 9.44
C ALA A 178 21.32 14.31 8.05
N TYR A 179 20.59 14.71 7.02
CA TYR A 179 20.89 14.32 5.64
C TYR A 179 22.23 14.88 5.18
N GLU A 180 22.50 16.17 5.44
CA GLU A 180 23.76 16.85 5.09
C GLU A 180 24.96 16.26 5.85
N GLU A 181 24.79 15.93 7.13
CA GLU A 181 25.85 15.33 7.96
C GLU A 181 26.17 13.88 7.59
N ARG A 182 25.16 13.09 7.18
CA ARG A 182 25.31 11.64 6.94
C ARG A 182 25.59 11.27 5.51
N GLY A 183 25.20 12.11 4.56
CA GLY A 183 25.33 11.82 3.13
C GLY A 183 24.70 10.48 2.76
N ASP A 184 25.43 9.62 2.05
CA ASP A 184 24.93 8.31 1.62
C ASP A 184 24.54 7.35 2.77
N LYS A 185 25.08 7.55 3.97
CA LYS A 185 24.70 6.75 5.15
C LYS A 185 23.26 6.98 5.57
N PHE A 186 22.67 8.14 5.20
CA PHE A 186 21.27 8.45 5.51
C PHE A 186 20.30 7.39 4.96
N LYS A 187 20.65 6.69 3.88
CA LYS A 187 19.85 5.62 3.28
C LYS A 187 19.53 4.47 4.27
N PHE A 188 20.41 4.25 5.24
CA PHE A 188 20.26 3.18 6.24
C PHE A 188 20.41 3.65 7.69
N ASP A 189 20.53 4.97 7.90
CA ASP A 189 20.48 5.60 9.23
C ASP A 189 19.74 6.94 9.14
N PRO A 190 18.43 6.90 8.78
CA PRO A 190 17.65 8.10 8.58
C PRO A 190 17.21 8.75 9.90
N ILE A 191 16.82 10.02 9.81
CA ILE A 191 16.26 10.81 10.92
C ILE A 191 14.92 11.42 10.49
N GLY A 192 13.86 10.98 11.13
CA GLY A 192 12.50 11.48 10.99
C GLY A 192 11.95 12.07 12.27
N THR A 193 10.63 12.24 12.32
CA THR A 193 9.86 12.77 13.45
C THR A 193 8.83 11.78 13.98
N GLY A 194 8.78 10.56 13.42
CA GLY A 194 7.79 9.54 13.70
C GLY A 194 7.80 8.99 15.14
N PRO A 195 6.82 8.16 15.49
CA PRO A 195 6.69 7.59 16.84
C PRO A 195 7.82 6.63 17.21
N PHE A 196 8.52 6.07 16.23
CA PHE A 196 9.67 5.20 16.44
C PHE A 196 10.88 5.75 15.69
N MET A 197 12.06 5.44 16.20
CA MET A 197 13.35 5.87 15.62
C MET A 197 14.25 4.66 15.42
N LEU A 198 15.02 4.65 14.35
CA LEU A 198 15.95 3.59 14.05
C LEU A 198 16.95 3.40 15.21
N LYS A 199 17.01 2.20 15.76
CA LYS A 199 18.04 1.74 16.68
C LYS A 199 19.16 1.02 15.94
N GLU A 200 18.77 0.07 15.08
CA GLU A 200 19.71 -0.83 14.42
C GLU A 200 19.13 -1.32 13.08
N TYR A 201 19.98 -1.41 12.08
CA TYR A 201 19.72 -2.14 10.83
C TYR A 201 20.79 -3.22 10.67
N VAL A 202 20.36 -4.46 10.61
CA VAL A 202 21.20 -5.63 10.32
C VAL A 202 20.84 -6.12 8.92
N PRO A 203 21.72 -5.90 7.91
CA PRO A 203 21.43 -6.28 6.53
C PRO A 203 21.03 -7.75 6.40
N LYS A 204 19.97 -8.01 5.64
CA LYS A 204 19.40 -9.35 5.39
C LYS A 204 18.86 -10.07 6.62
N GLU A 205 18.77 -9.40 7.77
CA GLU A 205 18.23 -9.97 8.99
C GLU A 205 17.03 -9.19 9.50
N LYS A 206 17.23 -7.92 9.90
CA LYS A 206 16.16 -7.12 10.51
C LYS A 206 16.44 -5.62 10.55
N VAL A 207 15.36 -4.87 10.76
CA VAL A 207 15.36 -3.47 11.22
C VAL A 207 14.79 -3.44 12.66
N VAL A 208 15.44 -2.73 13.55
CA VAL A 208 15.00 -2.53 14.94
C VAL A 208 14.75 -1.04 15.18
N GLU A 209 13.55 -0.74 15.59
CA GLU A 209 13.13 0.62 15.94
C GLU A 209 12.74 0.68 17.40
N VAL A 210 13.05 1.80 18.05
CA VAL A 210 12.70 2.06 19.45
C VAL A 210 11.85 3.30 19.55
N ARG A 211 11.04 3.36 20.60
CA ARG A 211 10.15 4.50 20.87
C ARG A 211 10.89 5.83 20.84
N HIS A 212 10.29 6.81 20.14
CA HIS A 212 10.69 8.22 20.20
C HIS A 212 10.10 8.85 21.48
N PRO A 213 10.93 9.21 22.48
CA PRO A 213 10.43 9.68 23.77
C PRO A 213 9.71 11.02 23.70
N ASP A 214 10.09 11.86 22.75
CA ASP A 214 9.56 13.22 22.53
C ASP A 214 8.53 13.29 21.39
N PHE A 215 7.86 12.18 21.06
CA PHE A 215 6.89 12.17 19.97
C PHE A 215 5.72 13.13 20.26
N PHE A 216 5.42 14.02 19.35
CA PHE A 216 4.50 15.15 19.55
C PHE A 216 3.03 14.79 19.78
N ARG A 217 2.62 13.54 19.49
CA ARG A 217 1.25 13.04 19.74
C ARG A 217 1.13 12.27 21.05
N GLY A 218 2.18 12.23 21.86
CA GLY A 218 2.23 11.50 23.11
C GLY A 218 3.13 10.27 23.07
N LYS A 219 3.25 9.61 24.21
CA LYS A 219 4.12 8.45 24.37
C LYS A 219 3.60 7.26 23.55
N PRO A 220 4.38 6.69 22.61
CA PRO A 220 4.02 5.46 21.92
C PRO A 220 3.80 4.29 22.87
N GLY A 221 2.84 3.41 22.56
CA GLY A 221 2.46 2.27 23.39
C GLY A 221 3.54 1.19 23.47
N LEU A 222 4.25 0.95 22.37
CA LEU A 222 5.35 -0.02 22.29
C LEU A 222 6.67 0.61 22.74
N ASP A 223 7.58 -0.22 23.27
CA ASP A 223 8.97 0.15 23.54
C ASP A 223 9.85 -0.07 22.31
N ARG A 224 9.55 -1.11 21.52
CA ARG A 224 10.34 -1.52 20.36
C ARG A 224 9.47 -2.20 19.30
N VAL A 225 9.86 -2.02 18.03
CA VAL A 225 9.35 -2.75 16.86
C VAL A 225 10.54 -3.42 16.17
N GLU A 226 10.36 -4.67 15.75
CA GLU A 226 11.37 -5.41 14.99
C GLU A 226 10.76 -5.92 13.70
N PHE A 227 11.35 -5.56 12.57
CA PHE A 227 10.97 -6.06 11.23
C PHE A 227 11.99 -7.10 10.79
N TRP A 228 11.58 -8.37 10.73
CA TRP A 228 12.43 -9.49 10.37
C TRP A 228 12.28 -9.85 8.91
N PHE A 229 13.39 -9.97 8.18
CA PHE A 229 13.36 -10.36 6.77
C PHE A 229 13.28 -11.88 6.65
N MET A 230 12.13 -12.38 6.23
CA MET A 230 11.83 -13.81 6.12
C MET A 230 11.14 -14.09 4.78
N PRO A 231 11.89 -14.29 3.67
CA PRO A 231 11.31 -14.46 2.33
C PRO A 231 10.48 -15.73 2.17
N ASP A 232 10.84 -16.83 2.87
CA ASP A 232 10.14 -18.11 2.79
C ASP A 232 8.83 -18.11 3.60
N ALA A 233 7.71 -18.44 2.94
CA ALA A 233 6.38 -18.43 3.54
C ALA A 233 6.23 -19.45 4.67
N SER A 234 6.81 -20.65 4.53
CA SER A 234 6.71 -21.71 5.53
C SER A 234 7.47 -21.33 6.79
N SER A 235 8.65 -20.72 6.65
CA SER A 235 9.46 -20.22 7.76
C SER A 235 8.73 -19.11 8.52
N ARG A 236 8.09 -18.14 7.82
CA ARG A 236 7.27 -17.10 8.45
C ARG A 236 6.11 -17.69 9.24
N GLU A 237 5.36 -18.62 8.65
CA GLU A 237 4.23 -19.25 9.32
C GLU A 237 4.69 -20.04 10.56
N MET A 238 5.81 -20.77 10.46
CA MET A 238 6.35 -21.54 11.58
C MET A 238 6.79 -20.63 12.73
N ALA A 239 7.51 -19.54 12.46
CA ALA A 239 7.93 -18.56 13.45
C ALA A 239 6.71 -17.89 14.14
N PHE A 240 5.67 -17.58 13.37
CA PHE A 240 4.41 -17.07 13.92
C PHE A 240 3.73 -18.11 14.83
N ARG A 241 3.63 -19.37 14.42
CA ARG A 241 3.05 -20.46 15.25
C ARG A 241 3.77 -20.63 16.57
N LYS A 242 5.11 -20.58 16.57
CA LYS A 242 5.94 -20.68 17.78
C LYS A 242 5.88 -19.43 18.67
N GLY A 243 5.32 -18.29 18.19
CA GLY A 243 5.29 -17.02 18.91
C GLY A 243 6.63 -16.26 18.88
N GLU A 244 7.51 -16.59 17.95
CA GLU A 244 8.74 -15.86 17.66
C GLU A 244 8.45 -14.56 16.91
N ILE A 245 7.36 -14.55 16.12
CA ILE A 245 6.82 -13.42 15.36
C ILE A 245 5.38 -13.15 15.81
N ASP A 246 5.03 -11.88 15.89
CA ASP A 246 3.74 -11.40 16.38
C ASP A 246 2.77 -10.97 15.25
N LEU A 247 3.31 -10.58 14.10
CA LEU A 247 2.58 -10.13 12.91
C LEU A 247 3.23 -10.72 11.65
N VAL A 248 2.42 -11.28 10.73
CA VAL A 248 2.92 -11.91 9.50
C VAL A 248 1.98 -11.70 8.33
N GLU A 249 2.54 -11.33 7.17
CA GLU A 249 1.81 -11.33 5.90
C GLU A 249 1.41 -12.75 5.50
N GLY A 250 0.12 -12.92 5.17
CA GLY A 250 -0.47 -14.18 4.75
C GLY A 250 -0.63 -14.32 3.24
N GLU A 251 -0.99 -15.54 2.84
CA GLU A 251 -1.38 -15.79 1.46
C GLU A 251 -2.83 -15.32 1.25
N ARG A 252 -3.10 -14.70 0.10
CA ARG A 252 -4.42 -14.17 -0.28
C ARG A 252 -5.33 -15.31 -0.76
N GLU A 253 -5.46 -16.33 0.09
CA GLU A 253 -6.20 -17.56 -0.18
C GLU A 253 -7.14 -17.91 0.96
N GLN A 254 -8.38 -18.30 0.62
CA GLN A 254 -9.39 -18.69 1.59
C GLN A 254 -8.94 -19.87 2.47
N SER A 255 -8.19 -20.81 1.89
CA SER A 255 -7.63 -21.97 2.58
C SER A 255 -6.63 -21.55 3.67
N TRP A 256 -5.76 -20.59 3.34
CA TRP A 256 -4.79 -20.04 4.29
C TRP A 256 -5.50 -19.28 5.43
N VAL A 257 -6.47 -18.44 5.10
CA VAL A 257 -7.28 -17.71 6.09
C VAL A 257 -7.96 -18.66 7.08
N LYS A 258 -8.59 -19.74 6.58
CA LYS A 258 -9.21 -20.77 7.43
C LYS A 258 -8.20 -21.44 8.35
N LYS A 259 -7.08 -21.91 7.79
CA LYS A 259 -6.00 -22.56 8.52
C LYS A 259 -5.43 -21.69 9.64
N MET A 260 -5.25 -20.39 9.38
CA MET A 260 -4.68 -19.49 10.38
C MET A 260 -5.69 -19.10 11.47
N ARG A 261 -6.99 -19.03 11.17
CA ARG A 261 -8.05 -18.83 12.17
C ARG A 261 -8.13 -19.95 13.21
N GLU A 262 -7.69 -21.16 12.88
CA GLU A 262 -7.66 -22.31 13.79
C GLU A 262 -6.55 -22.24 14.84
N ILE A 263 -5.56 -21.33 14.66
CA ILE A 263 -4.45 -21.18 15.60
C ILE A 263 -4.93 -20.35 16.82
N PRO A 264 -4.90 -20.90 18.05
CA PRO A 264 -5.31 -20.17 19.24
C PRO A 264 -4.51 -18.85 19.41
N GLY A 265 -5.19 -17.79 19.85
CA GLY A 265 -4.57 -16.49 20.07
C GLY A 265 -4.17 -15.76 18.78
N THR A 266 -4.80 -16.11 17.64
CA THR A 266 -4.58 -15.46 16.34
C THR A 266 -5.79 -14.67 15.92
N ALA A 267 -5.59 -13.43 15.47
CA ALA A 267 -6.55 -12.62 14.73
C ALA A 267 -6.10 -12.53 13.27
N ILE A 268 -7.07 -12.51 12.36
CA ILE A 268 -6.81 -12.33 10.92
C ILE A 268 -7.31 -10.95 10.51
N GLU A 269 -6.41 -10.15 10.00
CA GLU A 269 -6.68 -8.85 9.41
C GLU A 269 -6.80 -9.01 7.89
N ILE A 270 -7.97 -8.64 7.35
CA ILE A 270 -8.23 -8.64 5.90
C ILE A 270 -8.69 -7.24 5.54
N PHE A 271 -7.92 -6.55 4.72
CA PHE A 271 -8.13 -5.12 4.49
C PHE A 271 -7.86 -4.72 3.04
N GLY A 272 -8.45 -3.59 2.66
CA GLY A 272 -8.29 -2.97 1.35
C GLY A 272 -7.24 -1.86 1.32
N PRO A 273 -7.19 -1.15 0.19
CA PRO A 273 -8.04 -1.30 -1.00
C PRO A 273 -7.74 -2.55 -1.83
N GLY A 274 -6.64 -3.24 -1.53
CA GLY A 274 -6.21 -4.40 -2.27
C GLY A 274 -5.60 -4.05 -3.64
N GLU A 275 -5.43 -5.06 -4.46
CA GLU A 275 -4.96 -4.91 -5.83
C GLU A 275 -6.08 -5.20 -6.81
N THR A 276 -6.23 -4.34 -7.82
CA THR A 276 -7.22 -4.53 -8.89
C THR A 276 -6.72 -5.55 -9.89
N LEU A 277 -7.55 -6.52 -10.23
CA LEU A 277 -7.33 -7.45 -11.33
C LEU A 277 -8.12 -6.96 -12.53
N VAL A 278 -7.43 -6.51 -13.57
CA VAL A 278 -8.05 -5.99 -14.80
C VAL A 278 -7.46 -6.71 -15.99
N LEU A 279 -8.33 -7.29 -16.83
CA LEU A 279 -7.96 -7.91 -18.09
C LEU A 279 -8.05 -6.87 -19.20
N HIS A 280 -6.90 -6.47 -19.76
CA HIS A 280 -6.78 -5.49 -20.84
C HIS A 280 -6.82 -6.19 -22.20
N PHE A 281 -7.55 -5.60 -23.16
CA PHE A 281 -7.65 -6.08 -24.54
C PHE A 281 -6.85 -5.16 -25.45
N ASN A 282 -5.79 -5.65 -26.08
CA ASN A 282 -5.05 -4.88 -27.07
C ASN A 282 -5.91 -4.71 -28.34
N MET A 283 -6.53 -3.53 -28.47
CA MET A 283 -7.49 -3.22 -29.52
C MET A 283 -6.84 -3.08 -30.92
N THR A 284 -5.51 -3.14 -31.02
CA THR A 284 -4.79 -3.14 -32.31
C THR A 284 -4.47 -4.53 -32.82
N LYS A 285 -4.67 -5.57 -32.01
CA LYS A 285 -4.35 -6.96 -32.35
C LYS A 285 -5.61 -7.73 -32.75
N LYS A 286 -5.56 -8.43 -33.93
CA LYS A 286 -6.63 -9.35 -34.29
C LYS A 286 -6.66 -10.58 -33.36
N PRO A 287 -7.86 -11.09 -33.03
CA PRO A 287 -9.17 -10.59 -33.41
C PRO A 287 -9.77 -9.57 -32.44
N LEU A 288 -8.97 -9.02 -31.50
CA LEU A 288 -9.44 -8.08 -30.47
C LEU A 288 -9.65 -6.64 -30.98
N ASP A 289 -9.33 -6.36 -32.24
CA ASP A 289 -9.73 -5.14 -32.94
C ASP A 289 -11.26 -5.07 -33.15
N ASP A 290 -11.95 -6.23 -33.23
CA ASP A 290 -13.40 -6.30 -33.28
C ASP A 290 -14.02 -6.22 -31.86
N ILE A 291 -14.85 -5.20 -31.64
CA ILE A 291 -15.55 -5.00 -30.35
C ILE A 291 -16.47 -6.17 -30.01
N ARG A 292 -17.01 -6.90 -30.99
CA ARG A 292 -17.90 -8.05 -30.76
C ARG A 292 -17.13 -9.18 -30.06
N VAL A 293 -15.87 -9.40 -30.46
CA VAL A 293 -15.00 -10.40 -29.83
C VAL A 293 -14.69 -10.00 -28.41
N ARG A 294 -14.34 -8.72 -28.15
CA ARG A 294 -14.07 -8.24 -26.78
C ARG A 294 -15.30 -8.36 -25.89
N ARG A 295 -16.47 -7.97 -26.39
CA ARG A 295 -17.74 -8.13 -25.65
C ARG A 295 -18.10 -9.59 -25.41
N ALA A 296 -17.80 -10.48 -26.36
CA ALA A 296 -17.99 -11.93 -26.20
C ALA A 296 -17.15 -12.44 -25.00
N ILE A 297 -15.89 -12.05 -24.91
CA ILE A 297 -15.02 -12.38 -23.77
C ILE A 297 -15.62 -11.85 -22.46
N CYS A 298 -16.09 -10.59 -22.45
CA CYS A 298 -16.72 -10.00 -21.27
C CYS A 298 -17.96 -10.78 -20.80
N HIS A 299 -18.83 -11.22 -21.74
CA HIS A 299 -20.02 -12.03 -21.41
C HIS A 299 -19.71 -13.49 -21.08
N ALA A 300 -18.55 -14.01 -21.48
CA ALA A 300 -18.14 -15.39 -21.20
C ALA A 300 -17.66 -15.60 -19.76
N ILE A 301 -17.26 -14.53 -19.05
CA ILE A 301 -16.62 -14.62 -17.75
C ILE A 301 -17.65 -14.36 -16.64
N ASN A 302 -17.84 -15.38 -15.78
CA ASN A 302 -18.65 -15.29 -14.57
C ASN A 302 -17.79 -14.79 -13.39
N ILE A 303 -17.83 -13.50 -13.13
CA ILE A 303 -17.05 -12.86 -12.06
C ILE A 303 -17.41 -13.43 -10.69
N LYS A 304 -18.69 -13.79 -10.43
CA LYS A 304 -19.11 -14.38 -9.16
C LYS A 304 -18.47 -15.75 -8.94
N GLU A 305 -18.41 -16.59 -9.99
CA GLU A 305 -17.73 -17.89 -9.95
C GLU A 305 -16.23 -17.72 -9.72
N LEU A 306 -15.60 -16.75 -10.37
CA LEU A 306 -14.19 -16.41 -10.18
C LEU A 306 -13.90 -16.00 -8.73
N MET A 307 -14.68 -15.09 -8.16
CA MET A 307 -14.51 -14.64 -6.77
C MET A 307 -14.75 -15.76 -5.76
N ALA A 308 -15.74 -16.63 -6.01
CA ALA A 308 -15.98 -17.80 -5.17
C ALA A 308 -14.79 -18.79 -5.19
N PHE A 309 -14.14 -18.95 -6.36
CA PHE A 309 -12.95 -19.78 -6.52
C PHE A 309 -11.72 -19.19 -5.79
N LEU A 310 -11.50 -17.87 -5.91
CA LEU A 310 -10.38 -17.20 -5.25
C LEU A 310 -10.58 -17.11 -3.73
N GLY A 311 -11.82 -16.90 -3.29
CA GLY A 311 -12.20 -16.83 -1.88
C GLY A 311 -13.00 -15.57 -1.55
N PRO A 312 -14.18 -15.71 -0.94
CA PRO A 312 -15.07 -14.58 -0.65
C PRO A 312 -14.51 -13.62 0.41
N ASP A 313 -13.65 -14.10 1.33
CA ASP A 313 -13.05 -13.23 2.34
C ASP A 313 -11.97 -12.33 1.75
N VAL A 314 -11.26 -12.81 0.72
CA VAL A 314 -10.05 -12.17 0.17
C VAL A 314 -10.29 -11.44 -1.15
N THR A 315 -11.54 -11.40 -1.64
CA THR A 315 -11.91 -10.69 -2.88
C THR A 315 -13.06 -9.71 -2.65
N GLU A 316 -13.12 -8.69 -3.49
CA GLU A 316 -14.24 -7.75 -3.61
C GLU A 316 -14.60 -7.52 -5.09
N PRO A 317 -15.89 -7.24 -5.41
CA PRO A 317 -16.27 -6.89 -6.76
C PRO A 317 -15.55 -5.63 -7.25
N LEU A 318 -15.01 -5.68 -8.47
CA LEU A 318 -14.50 -4.51 -9.18
C LEU A 318 -15.48 -4.18 -10.31
N VAL A 319 -16.41 -3.23 -10.05
CA VAL A 319 -17.51 -2.89 -10.98
C VAL A 319 -17.01 -2.07 -12.16
N SER A 320 -16.00 -1.24 -11.92
CA SER A 320 -15.33 -0.41 -12.93
C SER A 320 -13.83 -0.67 -12.91
N VAL A 321 -13.07 -0.05 -13.79
CA VAL A 321 -11.61 -0.13 -13.80
C VAL A 321 -10.95 0.56 -12.61
N ILE A 322 -11.74 1.24 -11.78
CA ILE A 322 -11.31 1.95 -10.56
C ILE A 322 -12.19 1.47 -9.40
N PRO A 323 -11.63 1.10 -8.25
CA PRO A 323 -12.41 0.73 -7.06
C PRO A 323 -13.36 1.86 -6.65
N ILE A 324 -14.59 1.48 -6.28
CA ILE A 324 -15.63 2.46 -5.89
C ILE A 324 -15.24 3.28 -4.65
N SER A 325 -14.39 2.74 -3.78
CA SER A 325 -13.88 3.41 -2.58
C SER A 325 -12.84 4.50 -2.88
N TYR A 326 -12.34 4.57 -4.13
CA TYR A 326 -11.34 5.57 -4.52
C TYR A 326 -12.00 6.87 -4.94
N LEU A 327 -11.28 7.97 -4.80
CA LEU A 327 -11.74 9.27 -5.29
C LEU A 327 -12.00 9.23 -6.80
N GLY A 328 -13.26 9.40 -7.19
CA GLY A 328 -13.70 9.31 -8.58
C GLY A 328 -14.05 7.89 -9.04
N GLY A 329 -14.03 6.89 -8.14
CA GLY A 329 -14.63 5.58 -8.40
C GLY A 329 -16.15 5.68 -8.60
N THR A 330 -16.72 4.84 -9.48
CA THR A 330 -18.14 4.86 -9.79
C THR A 330 -18.67 3.46 -10.12
N ASP A 331 -19.93 3.22 -9.79
CA ASP A 331 -20.72 2.06 -10.21
C ASP A 331 -21.68 2.37 -11.38
N LYS A 332 -21.73 3.64 -11.83
CA LYS A 332 -22.57 4.11 -12.93
C LYS A 332 -21.93 3.81 -14.30
N VAL A 333 -21.64 2.56 -14.55
CA VAL A 333 -20.98 2.06 -15.76
C VAL A 333 -21.74 0.86 -16.34
N PRO A 334 -21.59 0.55 -17.63
CA PRO A 334 -22.17 -0.64 -18.23
C PRO A 334 -21.63 -1.91 -17.55
N ALA A 335 -22.54 -2.82 -17.20
CA ALA A 335 -22.19 -4.14 -16.68
C ALA A 335 -22.29 -5.19 -17.80
N TYR A 336 -21.33 -6.10 -17.84
CA TYR A 336 -21.37 -7.28 -18.71
C TYR A 336 -21.97 -8.45 -17.93
N GLU A 337 -23.27 -8.70 -18.14
CA GLU A 337 -23.92 -9.87 -17.55
C GLU A 337 -23.33 -11.16 -18.12
N PHE A 338 -23.04 -12.11 -17.27
CA PHE A 338 -22.58 -13.43 -17.69
C PHE A 338 -23.64 -14.12 -18.54
N SER A 339 -23.28 -14.47 -19.77
CA SER A 339 -24.13 -15.21 -20.70
C SER A 339 -23.29 -15.91 -21.76
N GLN A 340 -23.14 -17.23 -21.64
CA GLN A 340 -22.45 -18.03 -22.64
C GLN A 340 -23.15 -17.99 -24.00
N GLU A 341 -24.46 -17.92 -24.02
CA GLU A 341 -25.25 -17.83 -25.27
C GLU A 341 -24.94 -16.53 -26.00
N LYS A 342 -24.96 -15.40 -25.30
CA LYS A 342 -24.63 -14.09 -25.84
C LYS A 342 -23.18 -14.04 -26.32
N ALA A 343 -22.25 -14.62 -25.57
CA ALA A 343 -20.86 -14.72 -25.99
C ALA A 343 -20.69 -15.50 -27.29
N LYS A 344 -21.31 -16.69 -27.41
CA LYS A 344 -21.27 -17.50 -28.62
C LYS A 344 -21.92 -16.80 -29.84
N LYS A 345 -23.05 -16.10 -29.62
CA LYS A 345 -23.71 -15.30 -30.64
C LYS A 345 -22.79 -14.20 -31.17
N LEU A 346 -22.17 -13.43 -30.30
CA LEU A 346 -21.24 -12.36 -30.65
C LEU A 346 -20.01 -12.89 -31.41
N LEU A 347 -19.47 -14.06 -31.00
CA LEU A 347 -18.37 -14.71 -31.72
C LEU A 347 -18.80 -15.12 -33.14
N ALA A 348 -20.00 -15.71 -33.30
CA ALA A 348 -20.52 -16.08 -34.63
C ALA A 348 -20.72 -14.85 -35.52
N GLU A 349 -21.29 -13.76 -34.99
CA GLU A 349 -21.46 -12.47 -35.68
C GLU A 349 -20.11 -11.83 -36.08
N ALA A 350 -19.06 -12.06 -35.30
CA ALA A 350 -17.69 -11.62 -35.57
C ALA A 350 -16.95 -12.52 -36.59
N GLY A 351 -17.58 -13.62 -37.06
CA GLY A 351 -16.96 -14.55 -38.00
C GLY A 351 -16.29 -15.78 -37.40
N PHE A 352 -16.48 -16.01 -36.07
CA PHE A 352 -15.89 -17.13 -35.34
C PHE A 352 -16.94 -18.13 -34.79
N PRO A 353 -17.85 -18.69 -35.64
CA PRO A 353 -18.89 -19.60 -35.14
C PRO A 353 -18.36 -20.93 -34.61
N LYS A 354 -17.13 -21.30 -34.96
CA LYS A 354 -16.42 -22.50 -34.43
C LYS A 354 -15.47 -22.20 -33.30
N GLY A 355 -15.46 -20.95 -32.80
CA GLY A 355 -14.51 -20.49 -31.79
C GLY A 355 -13.23 -19.88 -32.37
N LEU A 356 -12.31 -19.49 -31.51
CA LEU A 356 -11.04 -18.86 -31.88
C LEU A 356 -9.91 -19.22 -30.90
N GLU A 357 -8.68 -19.04 -31.37
CA GLU A 357 -7.46 -19.18 -30.55
C GLU A 357 -6.96 -17.81 -30.10
N LEU A 358 -6.58 -17.70 -28.84
CA LEU A 358 -5.89 -16.55 -28.28
C LEU A 358 -4.64 -17.00 -27.52
N SER A 359 -3.68 -16.11 -27.36
CA SER A 359 -2.51 -16.37 -26.54
C SER A 359 -2.19 -15.18 -25.67
N MET A 360 -1.57 -15.43 -24.52
CA MET A 360 -1.02 -14.40 -23.64
C MET A 360 0.19 -14.94 -22.89
N VAL A 361 1.07 -14.05 -22.45
CA VAL A 361 2.04 -14.38 -21.40
C VAL A 361 1.42 -14.14 -20.04
N ILE A 362 1.79 -14.97 -19.07
CA ILE A 362 1.36 -14.84 -17.67
C ILE A 362 2.55 -15.12 -16.75
N THR A 363 2.59 -14.47 -15.61
CA THR A 363 3.63 -14.76 -14.61
C THR A 363 3.33 -16.04 -13.83
N GLU A 364 4.37 -16.70 -13.33
CA GLU A 364 4.29 -17.85 -12.43
C GLU A 364 3.63 -17.55 -11.08
N MET A 365 3.51 -16.24 -10.71
CA MET A 365 2.89 -15.83 -9.45
C MET A 365 1.44 -16.28 -9.35
N SER A 366 1.07 -16.89 -8.21
CA SER A 366 -0.26 -17.44 -7.96
C SER A 366 -1.38 -16.41 -8.09
N ASP A 367 -1.13 -15.16 -7.65
CA ASP A 367 -2.09 -14.05 -7.70
C ASP A 367 -2.51 -13.65 -9.13
N TYR A 368 -1.70 -13.99 -10.12
CA TYR A 368 -2.00 -13.82 -11.55
C TYR A 368 -2.49 -15.11 -12.19
N ARG A 369 -1.78 -16.21 -11.93
CA ARG A 369 -2.02 -17.47 -12.63
C ARG A 369 -3.37 -18.08 -12.28
N ARG A 370 -3.70 -18.19 -10.99
CA ARG A 370 -4.96 -18.82 -10.54
C ARG A 370 -6.22 -18.15 -11.10
N PRO A 371 -6.40 -16.80 -11.02
CA PRO A 371 -7.56 -16.17 -11.65
C PRO A 371 -7.61 -16.42 -13.17
N MET A 372 -6.47 -16.45 -13.87
CA MET A 372 -6.46 -16.67 -15.32
C MET A 372 -6.69 -18.12 -15.72
N GLU A 373 -6.30 -19.11 -14.92
CA GLU A 373 -6.67 -20.52 -15.13
C GLU A 373 -8.20 -20.70 -15.07
N GLN A 374 -8.87 -20.02 -14.14
CA GLN A 374 -10.34 -20.02 -14.05
C GLN A 374 -10.98 -19.29 -15.23
N VAL A 375 -10.43 -18.15 -15.63
CA VAL A 375 -10.89 -17.41 -16.83
C VAL A 375 -10.68 -18.25 -18.09
N GLN A 376 -9.55 -18.92 -18.25
CA GLN A 376 -9.25 -19.82 -19.38
C GLN A 376 -10.31 -20.91 -19.53
N GLU A 377 -10.69 -21.56 -18.42
CA GLU A 377 -11.72 -22.60 -18.43
C GLU A 377 -13.10 -22.03 -18.81
N GLN A 378 -13.46 -20.85 -18.32
CA GLN A 378 -14.72 -20.20 -18.71
C GLN A 378 -14.75 -19.80 -20.18
N LEU A 379 -13.65 -19.30 -20.73
CA LEU A 379 -13.50 -18.98 -22.15
C LEU A 379 -13.63 -20.23 -23.04
N ARG A 380 -13.05 -21.36 -22.60
CA ARG A 380 -13.14 -22.64 -23.31
C ARG A 380 -14.59 -23.10 -23.48
N ARG A 381 -15.48 -22.85 -22.51
CA ARG A 381 -16.92 -23.21 -22.55
C ARG A 381 -17.68 -22.50 -23.67
N VAL A 382 -17.16 -21.38 -24.19
CA VAL A 382 -17.75 -20.63 -25.29
C VAL A 382 -16.97 -20.78 -26.61
N GLY A 383 -15.94 -21.64 -26.64
CA GLY A 383 -15.14 -21.91 -27.83
C GLY A 383 -13.93 -21.00 -27.99
N ILE A 384 -13.55 -20.22 -26.97
CA ILE A 384 -12.30 -19.46 -26.99
C ILE A 384 -11.20 -20.30 -26.30
N ASN A 385 -10.22 -20.74 -27.10
CA ASN A 385 -9.06 -21.47 -26.58
C ASN A 385 -7.93 -20.50 -26.28
N LEU A 386 -7.69 -20.21 -24.99
CA LEU A 386 -6.65 -19.31 -24.53
C LEU A 386 -5.38 -20.09 -24.15
N LYS A 387 -4.30 -19.91 -24.91
CA LYS A 387 -2.98 -20.42 -24.56
C LYS A 387 -2.29 -19.44 -23.62
N MET A 388 -1.81 -19.93 -22.48
CA MET A 388 -1.03 -19.16 -21.50
C MET A 388 0.43 -19.63 -21.49
N ASP A 389 1.36 -18.75 -21.81
CA ASP A 389 2.79 -19.01 -21.72
C ASP A 389 3.29 -18.47 -20.35
N VAL A 390 3.57 -19.38 -19.40
CA VAL A 390 3.99 -19.06 -18.04
C VAL A 390 5.48 -18.74 -18.01
N ILE A 391 5.83 -17.55 -17.51
CA ILE A 391 7.20 -17.05 -17.42
C ILE A 391 7.47 -16.43 -16.04
N THR A 392 8.75 -16.15 -15.73
CA THR A 392 9.11 -15.48 -14.48
C THR A 392 8.50 -14.07 -14.38
N HIS A 393 8.26 -13.59 -13.17
CA HIS A 393 7.62 -12.29 -12.96
C HIS A 393 8.39 -11.12 -13.59
N THR A 394 9.72 -11.15 -13.53
CA THR A 394 10.57 -10.14 -14.18
C THR A 394 10.41 -10.17 -15.70
N ALA A 395 10.48 -11.36 -16.30
CA ALA A 395 10.30 -11.53 -17.74
C ALA A 395 8.88 -11.13 -18.19
N PHE A 396 7.85 -11.42 -17.38
CA PHE A 396 6.49 -10.99 -17.63
C PHE A 396 6.40 -9.47 -17.78
N HIS A 397 6.94 -8.70 -16.84
CA HIS A 397 6.94 -7.24 -16.92
C HIS A 397 7.69 -6.68 -18.13
N GLU A 398 8.75 -7.34 -18.57
CA GLU A 398 9.44 -6.98 -19.81
C GLU A 398 8.62 -7.28 -21.05
N GLN A 399 8.00 -8.46 -21.10
CA GLN A 399 7.23 -8.91 -22.29
C GLN A 399 5.95 -8.12 -22.50
N ILE A 400 5.18 -7.83 -21.44
CA ILE A 400 3.94 -7.06 -21.59
C ILE A 400 4.18 -5.62 -22.04
N ARG A 401 5.39 -5.08 -21.88
CA ARG A 401 5.79 -3.73 -22.33
C ARG A 401 6.28 -3.69 -23.77
N LYS A 402 6.53 -4.84 -24.40
CA LYS A 402 6.97 -4.93 -25.81
C LYS A 402 5.83 -4.86 -26.83
N ASP A 403 4.59 -4.64 -26.36
CA ASP A 403 3.38 -4.57 -27.21
C ASP A 403 3.15 -5.79 -28.12
N VAL A 404 3.49 -6.97 -27.65
CA VAL A 404 3.32 -8.21 -28.42
C VAL A 404 2.08 -9.01 -28.00
N ASN A 405 1.50 -8.73 -26.83
CA ASN A 405 0.43 -9.52 -26.26
C ASN A 405 -0.96 -8.98 -26.67
N PRO A 406 -1.88 -9.84 -27.15
CA PRO A 406 -3.27 -9.46 -27.40
C PRO A 406 -4.07 -9.25 -26.11
N LEU A 407 -3.76 -10.02 -25.06
CA LEU A 407 -4.39 -9.94 -23.74
C LEU A 407 -3.34 -9.71 -22.67
N VAL A 408 -3.64 -8.86 -21.70
CA VAL A 408 -2.79 -8.65 -20.51
C VAL A 408 -3.66 -8.62 -19.26
N LEU A 409 -3.49 -9.59 -18.36
CA LEU A 409 -3.95 -9.43 -16.99
C LEU A 409 -2.95 -8.55 -16.26
N TYR A 410 -3.40 -7.42 -15.73
CA TYR A 410 -2.56 -6.59 -14.91
C TYR A 410 -3.14 -6.44 -13.50
N VAL A 411 -2.30 -6.75 -12.51
CA VAL A 411 -2.65 -6.65 -11.09
C VAL A 411 -1.96 -5.41 -10.54
N ALA A 412 -2.73 -4.48 -9.97
CA ALA A 412 -2.20 -3.18 -9.58
C ALA A 412 -2.82 -2.61 -8.31
N ALA A 413 -1.98 -2.12 -7.42
CA ALA A 413 -2.32 -1.09 -6.45
C ALA A 413 -1.79 0.25 -6.96
N ARG A 414 -2.58 1.31 -6.83
CA ARG A 414 -2.21 2.69 -7.20
C ARG A 414 -2.76 3.65 -6.17
N PHE A 415 -2.25 4.88 -6.18
CA PHE A 415 -2.80 5.95 -5.38
C PHE A 415 -4.33 6.06 -5.60
N PRO A 416 -5.16 6.20 -4.55
CA PRO A 416 -6.61 6.00 -4.61
C PRO A 416 -7.36 7.19 -5.24
N VAL A 417 -6.94 7.60 -6.43
CA VAL A 417 -7.57 8.66 -7.23
C VAL A 417 -7.77 8.17 -8.66
N ALA A 418 -8.92 8.44 -9.24
CA ALA A 418 -9.27 8.05 -10.60
C ALA A 418 -8.27 8.53 -11.64
N ASP A 419 -7.75 9.75 -11.51
CA ASP A 419 -6.76 10.31 -12.44
C ASP A 419 -5.55 9.40 -12.59
N THR A 420 -5.04 8.82 -11.51
CA THR A 420 -3.87 7.92 -11.55
C THR A 420 -4.13 6.68 -12.38
N PHE A 421 -5.30 6.04 -12.19
CA PHE A 421 -5.68 4.84 -12.97
C PHE A 421 -5.94 5.16 -14.44
N LEU A 422 -6.71 6.22 -14.71
CA LEU A 422 -7.05 6.62 -16.07
C LEU A 422 -5.81 7.02 -16.87
N THR A 423 -4.90 7.75 -16.24
CA THR A 423 -3.64 8.18 -16.85
C THR A 423 -2.73 7.01 -17.16
N HIS A 424 -2.51 6.12 -16.18
CA HIS A 424 -1.57 5.02 -16.37
C HIS A 424 -2.10 3.98 -17.35
N PHE A 425 -3.40 3.66 -17.31
CA PHE A 425 -3.91 2.49 -18.02
C PHE A 425 -4.72 2.81 -19.28
N PHE A 426 -5.12 4.10 -19.49
CA PHE A 426 -6.04 4.43 -20.58
C PHE A 426 -5.76 5.75 -21.30
N GLU A 427 -4.84 6.60 -20.82
CA GLU A 427 -4.39 7.80 -21.55
C GLU A 427 -3.49 7.39 -22.73
N SER A 428 -3.62 8.07 -23.88
CA SER A 428 -2.84 7.75 -25.09
C SER A 428 -1.33 7.85 -24.88
N LYS A 429 -0.87 8.78 -24.02
CA LYS A 429 0.55 8.95 -23.65
C LYS A 429 1.13 7.75 -22.90
N SER A 430 0.30 6.90 -22.33
CA SER A 430 0.68 5.70 -21.58
C SER A 430 0.57 4.41 -22.41
N ILE A 431 0.36 4.50 -23.72
CA ILE A 431 0.30 3.34 -24.62
C ILE A 431 1.65 2.62 -24.63
N VAL A 432 1.63 1.31 -24.41
CA VAL A 432 2.84 0.46 -24.45
C VAL A 432 3.46 0.43 -25.84
N GLY A 433 4.76 0.12 -25.91
CA GLY A 433 5.49 0.09 -27.17
C GLY A 433 6.01 1.45 -27.65
N THR A 434 5.72 2.54 -26.91
CA THR A 434 6.31 3.86 -27.18
C THR A 434 7.41 4.18 -26.17
N PRO A 435 8.38 5.06 -26.49
CA PRO A 435 9.50 5.36 -25.60
C PRO A 435 9.12 5.93 -24.21
N THR A 436 7.93 6.54 -24.13
CA THR A 436 7.45 7.22 -22.91
C THR A 436 6.35 6.44 -22.19
N ALA A 437 5.86 5.35 -22.77
CA ALA A 437 4.66 4.66 -22.32
C ALA A 437 4.94 3.33 -21.63
N VAL A 438 4.15 2.99 -20.65
CA VAL A 438 4.46 1.85 -19.78
C VAL A 438 3.29 0.95 -19.41
N THR A 439 2.02 1.38 -19.47
CA THR A 439 0.93 0.58 -18.88
C THR A 439 -0.42 0.59 -19.59
N ASN A 440 -0.67 1.40 -20.61
CA ASN A 440 -1.89 1.33 -21.41
C ASN A 440 -1.78 0.18 -22.42
N PHE A 441 -2.09 -1.03 -21.96
CA PHE A 441 -2.00 -2.26 -22.77
C PHE A 441 -3.12 -2.38 -23.81
N SER A 442 -4.22 -1.65 -23.63
CA SER A 442 -5.37 -1.69 -24.51
C SER A 442 -5.24 -0.80 -25.75
N HIS A 443 -4.26 0.10 -25.80
CA HIS A 443 -4.14 1.16 -26.81
C HIS A 443 -5.37 2.09 -26.84
N TYR A 444 -6.08 2.21 -25.71
CA TYR A 444 -7.23 3.10 -25.61
C TYR A 444 -6.80 4.56 -25.65
N ASN A 445 -7.54 5.39 -26.39
CA ASN A 445 -7.15 6.79 -26.63
C ASN A 445 -8.35 7.76 -26.75
N LYS A 446 -9.54 7.33 -26.27
CA LYS A 446 -10.77 8.12 -26.48
C LYS A 446 -11.18 8.95 -25.26
N ILE A 447 -10.33 9.04 -24.23
CA ILE A 447 -10.66 9.73 -22.98
C ILE A 447 -9.64 10.81 -22.58
N ASP A 448 -8.64 11.08 -23.40
CA ASP A 448 -7.58 12.07 -23.10
C ASP A 448 -8.17 13.45 -22.78
N ASP A 449 -9.20 13.88 -23.52
CA ASP A 449 -9.91 15.14 -23.26
C ASP A 449 -10.61 15.15 -21.89
N LEU A 450 -11.22 14.03 -21.49
CA LEU A 450 -11.90 13.93 -20.20
C LEU A 450 -10.88 13.96 -19.05
N ILE A 451 -9.75 13.27 -19.20
CA ILE A 451 -8.65 13.30 -18.22
C ILE A 451 -8.12 14.73 -18.10
N THR A 452 -7.84 15.39 -19.23
CA THR A 452 -7.30 16.75 -19.26
C THR A 452 -8.27 17.76 -18.62
N LYS A 453 -9.57 17.68 -18.94
CA LYS A 453 -10.60 18.52 -18.33
C LYS A 453 -10.74 18.28 -16.83
N ALA A 454 -10.73 17.01 -16.41
CA ALA A 454 -10.82 16.65 -15.00
C ALA A 454 -9.63 17.17 -14.16
N ARG A 455 -8.42 17.17 -14.72
CA ARG A 455 -7.22 17.69 -14.04
C ARG A 455 -7.28 19.17 -13.72
N VAL A 456 -7.94 19.96 -14.56
CA VAL A 456 -8.06 21.41 -14.38
C VAL A 456 -9.39 21.84 -13.73
N GLU A 457 -10.29 20.90 -13.47
CA GLU A 457 -11.57 21.19 -12.83
C GLU A 457 -11.39 21.38 -11.31
N VAL A 458 -11.84 22.52 -10.81
CA VAL A 458 -11.75 22.87 -9.38
C VAL A 458 -12.97 22.43 -8.57
N ASP A 459 -14.11 22.24 -9.24
CA ASP A 459 -15.33 21.70 -8.64
C ASP A 459 -15.20 20.17 -8.59
N LEU A 460 -15.08 19.64 -7.38
CA LEU A 460 -14.88 18.20 -7.15
C LEU A 460 -16.03 17.35 -7.72
N LYS A 461 -17.28 17.85 -7.71
CA LYS A 461 -18.43 17.12 -8.24
C LYS A 461 -18.31 16.96 -9.75
N LYS A 462 -18.01 18.06 -10.46
CA LYS A 462 -17.78 18.05 -11.91
C LYS A 462 -16.56 17.20 -12.28
N GLN A 463 -15.50 17.28 -11.50
CA GLN A 463 -14.31 16.44 -11.69
C GLN A 463 -14.66 14.94 -11.61
N LYS A 464 -15.44 14.53 -10.61
CA LYS A 464 -15.93 13.14 -10.47
C LYS A 464 -16.84 12.74 -11.63
N GLU A 465 -17.69 13.64 -12.14
CA GLU A 465 -18.53 13.38 -13.31
C GLU A 465 -17.70 13.13 -14.57
N LEU A 466 -16.63 13.89 -14.81
CA LEU A 466 -15.70 13.69 -15.92
C LEU A 466 -14.98 12.33 -15.82
N TRP A 467 -14.50 11.96 -14.63
CA TRP A 467 -13.89 10.64 -14.42
C TRP A 467 -14.89 9.48 -14.57
N ALA A 468 -16.14 9.67 -14.15
CA ALA A 468 -17.19 8.66 -14.34
C ALA A 468 -17.50 8.44 -15.83
N GLU A 469 -17.58 9.51 -16.61
CA GLU A 469 -17.78 9.42 -18.07
C GLU A 469 -16.60 8.73 -18.76
N ALA A 470 -15.37 8.98 -18.33
CA ALA A 470 -14.19 8.29 -18.84
C ALA A 470 -14.26 6.77 -18.59
N GLN A 471 -14.62 6.37 -17.37
CA GLN A 471 -14.78 4.95 -16.98
C GLN A 471 -15.89 4.28 -17.78
N LYS A 472 -17.02 4.97 -17.97
CA LYS A 472 -18.14 4.49 -18.78
C LYS A 472 -17.70 4.20 -20.21
N LYS A 473 -16.98 5.12 -20.87
CA LYS A 473 -16.48 4.93 -22.25
C LYS A 473 -15.52 3.74 -22.38
N ILE A 474 -14.63 3.55 -21.42
CA ILE A 474 -13.71 2.40 -21.40
C ILE A 474 -14.49 1.09 -21.43
N LEU A 475 -15.55 0.98 -20.62
CA LEU A 475 -16.36 -0.25 -20.54
C LEU A 475 -17.32 -0.38 -21.72
N GLU A 476 -17.92 0.70 -22.24
CA GLU A 476 -18.75 0.67 -23.46
C GLU A 476 -17.97 0.14 -24.67
N ASP A 477 -16.71 0.53 -24.79
CA ASP A 477 -15.80 0.08 -25.85
C ASP A 477 -15.15 -1.28 -25.55
N ALA A 478 -15.44 -1.88 -24.40
CA ALA A 478 -14.79 -3.11 -23.94
C ALA A 478 -13.27 -3.06 -24.10
N ALA A 479 -12.65 -1.94 -23.69
CA ALA A 479 -11.19 -1.80 -23.76
C ALA A 479 -10.49 -2.63 -22.66
N ALA A 480 -11.18 -2.89 -21.57
CA ALA A 480 -10.74 -3.74 -20.48
C ALA A 480 -11.94 -4.37 -19.76
N LEU A 481 -11.72 -5.49 -19.07
CA LEU A 481 -12.68 -6.14 -18.20
C LEU A 481 -12.16 -6.09 -16.75
N PRO A 482 -12.78 -5.34 -15.85
CA PRO A 482 -12.51 -5.45 -14.42
C PRO A 482 -13.01 -6.80 -13.92
N LEU A 483 -12.14 -7.55 -13.20
CA LEU A 483 -12.48 -8.85 -12.65
C LEU A 483 -12.89 -8.74 -11.17
N CYS A 484 -11.93 -8.42 -10.31
CA CYS A 484 -12.14 -8.21 -8.88
C CYS A 484 -10.97 -7.42 -8.29
N THR A 485 -11.08 -7.05 -7.03
CA THR A 485 -9.93 -6.69 -6.20
C THR A 485 -9.59 -7.85 -5.28
N THR A 486 -8.29 -8.03 -5.00
CA THR A 486 -7.81 -8.95 -3.96
C THR A 486 -7.33 -8.15 -2.77
N LYS A 487 -7.78 -8.54 -1.57
CA LYS A 487 -7.43 -7.88 -0.31
C LYS A 487 -6.08 -8.37 0.22
N PHE A 488 -5.48 -7.57 1.08
CA PHE A 488 -4.32 -8.01 1.87
C PHE A 488 -4.78 -8.84 3.06
N VAL A 489 -3.96 -9.81 3.44
CA VAL A 489 -4.24 -10.74 4.54
C VAL A 489 -3.03 -10.78 5.46
N PHE A 490 -3.27 -10.53 6.74
CA PHE A 490 -2.25 -10.63 7.78
C PHE A 490 -2.78 -11.48 8.95
N SER A 491 -1.90 -12.23 9.59
CA SER A 491 -2.18 -12.81 10.89
C SER A 491 -1.42 -12.05 11.97
N ARG A 492 -2.11 -11.71 13.06
CA ARG A 492 -1.46 -11.16 14.25
C ARG A 492 -1.82 -11.92 15.51
N LYS A 493 -0.98 -11.86 16.50
CA LYS A 493 -1.31 -12.36 17.84
C LYS A 493 -2.36 -11.47 18.48
N THR A 494 -3.35 -12.05 19.15
CA THR A 494 -4.49 -11.29 19.73
C THR A 494 -4.08 -10.32 20.84
N TYR A 495 -2.92 -10.51 21.46
CA TYR A 495 -2.36 -9.57 22.44
C TYR A 495 -1.74 -8.31 21.79
N VAL A 496 -1.47 -8.30 20.50
CA VAL A 496 -1.08 -7.09 19.77
C VAL A 496 -2.34 -6.30 19.47
N ASP A 497 -2.46 -5.12 20.04
CA ASP A 497 -3.52 -4.17 19.76
C ASP A 497 -2.99 -3.11 18.80
N LEU A 498 -3.52 -3.04 17.61
CA LEU A 498 -3.12 -2.02 16.62
C LEU A 498 -3.49 -0.59 17.08
N GLY A 499 -4.45 -0.46 18.01
CA GLY A 499 -4.96 0.83 18.48
C GLY A 499 -5.95 1.49 17.52
N TYR A 500 -6.36 0.78 16.47
CA TYR A 500 -7.34 1.20 15.46
C TYR A 500 -7.95 -0.01 14.77
N GLU A 501 -9.12 0.18 14.13
CA GLU A 501 -9.74 -0.83 13.26
C GLU A 501 -9.12 -0.74 11.86
N LEU A 502 -8.37 -1.75 11.44
CA LEU A 502 -7.74 -1.78 10.12
C LEU A 502 -8.78 -2.09 9.03
N ARG A 503 -9.07 -1.11 8.17
CA ARG A 503 -9.96 -1.27 7.01
C ARG A 503 -9.23 -1.09 5.70
N SER A 504 -8.30 -0.14 5.64
CA SER A 504 -7.50 0.16 4.45
C SER A 504 -6.19 0.84 4.81
N THR A 505 -5.16 0.60 4.01
CA THR A 505 -3.86 1.28 4.10
C THR A 505 -3.19 1.35 2.73
N LEU A 506 -2.41 2.39 2.51
CA LEU A 506 -1.59 2.55 1.30
C LEU A 506 -0.29 1.74 1.36
N ASN A 507 0.16 1.40 2.56
CA ASN A 507 1.46 0.72 2.76
C ASN A 507 1.40 -0.80 2.60
N LEU A 508 0.23 -1.34 2.26
CA LEU A 508 -0.01 -2.77 2.04
C LEU A 508 0.36 -3.69 3.23
N SER A 509 0.70 -3.10 4.37
CA SER A 509 0.94 -3.72 5.68
C SER A 509 0.17 -2.96 6.75
N PRO A 510 -0.25 -3.60 7.86
CA PRO A 510 -0.84 -2.90 8.98
C PRO A 510 0.13 -1.88 9.57
N PRO A 511 -0.14 -0.55 9.51
CA PRO A 511 0.79 0.44 10.04
C PRO A 511 1.02 0.27 11.55
N ILE A 512 2.27 0.25 11.98
CA ILE A 512 2.61 0.31 13.39
C ILE A 512 2.55 1.76 13.85
N ALA A 513 1.44 2.12 14.50
CA ALA A 513 1.16 3.48 14.95
C ALA A 513 1.63 3.73 16.39
N TRP A 514 1.64 4.99 16.84
CA TRP A 514 1.92 5.32 18.25
C TRP A 514 0.87 4.74 19.22
N THR A 515 -0.33 4.45 18.72
CA THR A 515 -1.43 3.81 19.47
C THR A 515 -1.30 2.30 19.56
N THR A 516 -0.43 1.68 18.77
CA THR A 516 -0.20 0.23 18.82
C THR A 516 0.40 -0.15 20.16
N ASP A 517 -0.16 -1.18 20.79
CA ASP A 517 0.23 -1.61 22.14
C ASP A 517 0.17 -3.14 22.29
N ILE A 518 0.72 -3.65 23.37
CA ILE A 518 0.58 -5.04 23.80
C ILE A 518 -0.35 -5.11 25.01
N LYS A 519 -1.50 -5.75 24.84
CA LYS A 519 -2.39 -6.10 25.96
C LYS A 519 -1.73 -7.13 26.84
N LYS A 520 -1.89 -7.01 28.17
CA LYS A 520 -1.41 -8.04 29.10
C LYS A 520 -2.03 -9.38 28.68
N LYS A 521 -1.17 -10.39 28.59
CA LYS A 521 -1.57 -11.78 28.35
C LYS A 521 -2.48 -12.29 29.44
#